data_05eb8b57ebb6c3e21cc9c5720df20029
#
_entry.id   05eb8b57ebb6c3e21cc9c5720df20029
#
_cell.length_a   1.000
_cell.length_b   1.000
_cell.length_c   1.000
_cell.angle_alpha   90.00
_cell.angle_beta   90.00
_cell.angle_gamma   90.00
#
_symmetry.space_group_name_H-M   'P 1'
#
loop_
_entity.id
_entity.type
_entity.pdbx_description
1 polymer ?
#
loop_
_entity_poly.entity_id
_entity_poly.type
_entity_poly.pdbx_seq_one_letter_code
_entity_poly.pdbx_strand_id
1 'polypeptide(L)'
;MRAARIETCGLPPVVADRPAPVPGPGETLVEVRAAPITPLDLLCATGSSYFGTPTLPYVPGVQGVGTADGRPVWFPTPAGMAAGDGSMAGLASVRAEDLVELPPEADPYAVAALGLSAVAAHMALTWRGELALGEQVLVLGAGGVVGQAAVQLARLAGVRRVVAGARSPAGQERAKRAGADAVVALDTDDVTDLAIRFSAACDGPVDLVLDPSSAPRQRPRPAPCARAAAWSTWAARRPRPARSTPPRCAAARSGCSVTPTTS
;
A
#
# COMPACT_ATOMS: atom_id res chain seq x y z
N MET A 1 10.38 30.41 -4.31
CA MET A 1 10.23 29.13 -5.03
C MET A 1 8.82 28.99 -5.58
N ARG A 2 8.64 28.28 -6.69
CA ARG A 2 7.31 27.97 -7.21
C ARG A 2 6.66 26.82 -6.42
N ALA A 3 5.36 26.96 -6.14
CA ALA A 3 4.56 25.93 -5.48
C ALA A 3 3.14 25.92 -6.03
N ALA A 4 2.50 24.75 -6.02
CA ALA A 4 1.06 24.65 -6.17
C ALA A 4 0.40 25.00 -4.83
N ARG A 5 -0.74 25.70 -4.82
CA ARG A 5 -1.48 26.05 -3.60
C ARG A 5 -2.96 25.74 -3.76
N ILE A 6 -3.53 25.11 -2.77
CA ILE A 6 -4.97 25.00 -2.59
C ILE A 6 -5.43 26.20 -1.80
N GLU A 7 -6.16 27.10 -2.46
CA GLU A 7 -6.73 28.32 -1.85
C GLU A 7 -8.14 28.05 -1.30
N THR A 8 -8.88 27.18 -1.99
CA THR A 8 -10.26 26.84 -1.67
C THR A 8 -10.49 25.37 -1.99
N CYS A 9 -11.09 24.61 -1.06
CA CYS A 9 -11.43 23.23 -1.31
C CYS A 9 -12.38 23.07 -2.51
N GLY A 10 -12.11 22.07 -3.35
CA GLY A 10 -12.90 21.79 -4.54
C GLY A 10 -12.51 22.59 -5.77
N LEU A 11 -11.62 23.56 -5.68
CA LEU A 11 -11.10 24.30 -6.82
C LEU A 11 -9.68 23.79 -7.20
N PRO A 12 -9.29 23.93 -8.48
CA PRO A 12 -7.93 23.61 -8.91
C PRO A 12 -6.86 24.38 -8.12
N PRO A 13 -5.68 23.79 -7.90
CA PRO A 13 -4.58 24.51 -7.28
C PRO A 13 -4.11 25.65 -8.18
N VAL A 14 -3.63 26.74 -7.57
CA VAL A 14 -2.98 27.85 -8.26
C VAL A 14 -1.46 27.74 -8.11
N VAL A 15 -0.73 28.11 -9.14
CA VAL A 15 0.73 28.22 -9.06
C VAL A 15 1.08 29.59 -8.50
N ALA A 16 1.86 29.60 -7.42
CA ALA A 16 2.28 30.82 -6.75
C ALA A 16 3.77 30.79 -6.40
N ASP A 17 4.39 31.97 -6.40
CA ASP A 17 5.72 32.14 -5.83
C ASP A 17 5.62 32.31 -4.31
N ARG A 18 6.49 31.59 -3.60
CA ARG A 18 6.56 31.61 -2.14
C ARG A 18 8.03 31.73 -1.69
N PRO A 19 8.29 32.25 -0.48
CA PRO A 19 9.58 32.10 0.18
C PRO A 19 9.93 30.59 0.29
N ALA A 20 11.21 30.26 0.27
CA ALA A 20 11.66 28.92 0.62
C ALA A 20 11.27 28.60 2.07
N PRO A 21 10.85 27.37 2.39
CA PRO A 21 10.58 26.99 3.76
C PRO A 21 11.90 27.03 4.56
N VAL A 22 11.79 27.44 5.81
CA VAL A 22 12.90 27.40 6.76
C VAL A 22 12.69 26.18 7.65
N PRO A 23 13.59 25.17 7.58
CA PRO A 23 13.47 23.97 8.41
C PRO A 23 13.48 24.32 9.90
N GLY A 24 12.55 23.73 10.65
CA GLY A 24 12.53 23.79 12.10
C GLY A 24 13.51 22.79 12.74
N PRO A 25 13.59 22.75 14.08
CA PRO A 25 14.38 21.74 14.78
C PRO A 25 13.98 20.32 14.40
N GLY A 26 14.94 19.51 13.95
CA GLY A 26 14.72 18.13 13.49
C GLY A 26 14.15 18.01 12.08
N GLU A 27 14.00 19.10 11.36
CA GLU A 27 13.61 19.11 9.95
C GLU A 27 14.82 19.35 9.05
N THR A 28 14.70 18.92 7.81
CA THR A 28 15.67 19.16 6.75
C THR A 28 14.97 19.64 5.48
N LEU A 29 15.71 20.35 4.64
CA LEU A 29 15.22 20.86 3.36
C LEU A 29 15.44 19.79 2.28
N VAL A 30 14.38 19.49 1.53
CA VAL A 30 14.41 18.58 0.39
C VAL A 30 14.17 19.35 -0.89
N GLU A 31 15.10 19.24 -1.85
CA GLU A 31 14.87 19.67 -3.23
C GLU A 31 13.97 18.63 -3.93
N VAL A 32 12.72 19.00 -4.21
CA VAL A 32 11.74 18.08 -4.77
C VAL A 32 12.01 17.82 -6.25
N ARG A 33 12.09 16.55 -6.63
CA ARG A 33 12.27 16.11 -8.02
C ARG A 33 10.96 15.60 -8.63
N ALA A 34 10.12 14.93 -7.84
CA ALA A 34 8.85 14.41 -8.27
C ALA A 34 7.84 14.39 -7.12
N ALA A 35 6.63 14.83 -7.40
CA ALA A 35 5.48 14.77 -6.50
C ALA A 35 4.31 14.14 -7.26
N PRO A 36 3.82 12.96 -6.89
CA PRO A 36 2.70 12.33 -7.56
C PRO A 36 1.39 12.98 -7.10
N ILE A 37 0.37 12.96 -7.96
CA ILE A 37 -1.00 13.26 -7.57
C ILE A 37 -1.66 11.94 -7.18
N THR A 38 -1.97 11.76 -5.91
CA THR A 38 -2.60 10.55 -5.38
C THR A 38 -4.10 10.75 -5.13
N PRO A 39 -4.90 9.67 -5.00
CA PRO A 39 -6.29 9.79 -4.57
C PRO A 39 -6.45 10.52 -3.23
N LEU A 40 -5.49 10.41 -2.32
CA LEU A 40 -5.51 11.11 -1.03
C LEU A 40 -5.34 12.62 -1.21
N ASP A 41 -4.46 13.06 -2.11
CA ASP A 41 -4.33 14.48 -2.46
C ASP A 41 -5.66 15.06 -2.94
N LEU A 42 -6.38 14.32 -3.78
CA LEU A 42 -7.69 14.75 -4.29
C LEU A 42 -8.74 14.82 -3.16
N LEU A 43 -8.77 13.82 -2.27
CA LEU A 43 -9.68 13.85 -1.12
C LEU A 43 -9.40 15.04 -0.19
N CYS A 44 -8.14 15.33 0.09
CA CYS A 44 -7.75 16.49 0.88
C CYS A 44 -8.09 17.80 0.16
N ALA A 45 -7.74 17.93 -1.11
CA ALA A 45 -7.98 19.14 -1.90
C ALA A 45 -9.48 19.45 -2.09
N THR A 46 -10.34 18.45 -2.11
CA THR A 46 -11.80 18.63 -2.17
C THR A 46 -12.45 18.85 -0.80
N GLY A 47 -11.72 18.72 0.29
CA GLY A 47 -12.25 18.80 1.65
C GLY A 47 -13.13 17.62 2.06
N SER A 48 -13.12 16.53 1.28
CA SER A 48 -13.92 15.32 1.53
C SER A 48 -13.11 14.19 2.19
N SER A 49 -11.91 14.51 2.68
CA SER A 49 -11.05 13.55 3.36
C SER A 49 -11.62 13.14 4.73
N TYR A 50 -11.39 11.88 5.10
CA TYR A 50 -11.69 11.38 6.44
C TYR A 50 -10.82 11.99 7.54
N PHE A 51 -9.77 12.74 7.20
CA PHE A 51 -9.00 13.58 8.13
C PHE A 51 -9.68 14.92 8.43
N GLY A 52 -10.79 15.24 7.76
CA GLY A 52 -11.49 16.52 7.88
C GLY A 52 -11.09 17.52 6.78
N THR A 53 -11.57 18.75 6.97
CA THR A 53 -11.25 19.86 6.05
C THR A 53 -9.87 20.41 6.37
N PRO A 54 -8.97 20.54 5.38
CA PRO A 54 -7.62 21.04 5.62
C PRO A 54 -7.63 22.53 5.98
N THR A 55 -6.61 22.96 6.72
CA THR A 55 -6.32 24.38 6.92
C THR A 55 -5.86 24.98 5.60
N LEU A 56 -6.53 26.04 5.15
CA LEU A 56 -6.24 26.73 3.91
C LEU A 56 -5.50 28.07 4.19
N PRO A 57 -4.66 28.52 3.27
CA PRO A 57 -4.15 27.85 2.09
C PRO A 57 -3.00 26.91 2.44
N TYR A 58 -2.80 25.83 1.65
CA TYR A 58 -1.67 24.91 1.82
C TYR A 58 -1.09 24.43 0.48
N VAL A 59 0.14 23.91 0.50
CA VAL A 59 0.76 23.23 -0.64
C VAL A 59 0.36 21.75 -0.59
N PRO A 60 -0.29 21.19 -1.63
CA PRO A 60 -0.63 19.78 -1.66
C PRO A 60 0.59 18.88 -1.91
N GLY A 61 0.39 17.57 -1.87
CA GLY A 61 1.40 16.55 -2.12
C GLY A 61 1.75 15.77 -0.87
N VAL A 62 1.00 14.68 -0.61
CA VAL A 62 1.14 13.84 0.60
C VAL A 62 2.44 13.04 0.64
N GLN A 63 3.20 13.01 -0.44
CA GLN A 63 4.51 12.39 -0.55
C GLN A 63 5.32 13.02 -1.67
N GLY A 64 6.63 12.83 -1.64
CA GLY A 64 7.52 13.26 -2.69
C GLY A 64 8.81 12.46 -2.77
N VAL A 65 9.55 12.69 -3.83
CA VAL A 65 10.92 12.21 -4.03
C VAL A 65 11.78 13.40 -4.33
N GLY A 66 12.96 13.46 -3.77
CA GLY A 66 13.87 14.59 -3.94
C GLY A 66 15.28 14.28 -3.49
N THR A 67 16.01 15.34 -3.21
CA THR A 67 17.40 15.29 -2.73
C THR A 67 17.51 16.06 -1.43
N ALA A 68 18.02 15.42 -0.38
CA ALA A 68 18.36 16.02 0.89
C ALA A 68 19.87 15.82 1.14
N ASP A 69 20.62 16.86 1.39
CA ASP A 69 22.07 16.82 1.60
C ASP A 69 22.84 16.01 0.53
N GLY A 70 22.41 16.16 -0.74
CA GLY A 70 23.00 15.46 -1.88
C GLY A 70 22.57 13.99 -2.04
N ARG A 71 21.71 13.44 -1.16
CA ARG A 71 21.25 12.04 -1.20
C ARG A 71 19.81 11.96 -1.72
N PRO A 72 19.50 10.98 -2.59
CA PRO A 72 18.14 10.76 -3.06
C PRO A 72 17.27 10.21 -1.93
N VAL A 73 16.09 10.80 -1.74
CA VAL A 73 15.16 10.44 -0.67
C VAL A 73 13.72 10.37 -1.16
N TRP A 74 12.94 9.45 -0.60
CA TRP A 74 11.48 9.51 -0.57
C TRP A 74 11.03 10.02 0.80
N PHE A 75 9.92 10.77 0.82
CA PHE A 75 9.38 11.34 2.05
C PHE A 75 7.86 11.49 2.01
N PRO A 76 7.15 11.25 3.13
CA PRO A 76 5.77 11.63 3.33
C PRO A 76 5.66 13.07 3.80
N THR A 77 4.47 13.65 3.67
CA THR A 77 4.15 14.96 4.22
C THR A 77 2.78 14.94 4.91
N PRO A 78 2.47 15.87 5.83
CA PRO A 78 1.17 15.97 6.47
C PRO A 78 0.12 16.70 5.60
N ALA A 79 0.46 17.14 4.40
CA ALA A 79 -0.33 18.04 3.57
C ALA A 79 -1.80 17.64 3.46
N GLY A 80 -2.70 18.52 3.85
CA GLY A 80 -4.14 18.32 3.81
C GLY A 80 -4.71 17.35 4.86
N MET A 81 -3.86 16.66 5.64
CA MET A 81 -4.24 15.76 6.73
C MET A 81 -4.03 16.41 8.10
N ALA A 82 -2.99 17.22 8.22
CA ALA A 82 -2.65 18.00 9.40
C ALA A 82 -2.02 19.34 8.95
N ALA A 83 -1.62 20.18 9.91
CA ALA A 83 -0.91 21.41 9.60
C ALA A 83 0.43 21.12 8.93
N GLY A 84 0.73 21.83 7.85
CA GLY A 84 1.98 21.71 7.09
C GLY A 84 1.76 21.71 5.59
N ASP A 85 2.82 22.03 4.88
CA ASP A 85 2.87 22.06 3.42
C ASP A 85 3.34 20.71 2.87
N GLY A 86 3.01 20.45 1.61
CA GLY A 86 3.31 19.21 0.89
C GLY A 86 4.47 19.33 -0.10
N SER A 87 4.59 18.30 -0.91
CA SER A 87 5.68 18.11 -1.86
C SER A 87 5.50 18.80 -3.20
N MET A 88 4.31 19.38 -3.52
CA MET A 88 4.09 20.01 -4.82
C MET A 88 4.68 21.44 -4.89
N ALA A 89 5.95 21.53 -4.55
CA ALA A 89 6.77 22.76 -4.55
C ALA A 89 8.21 22.41 -4.96
N GLY A 90 9.03 23.44 -5.25
CA GLY A 90 10.45 23.22 -5.54
C GLY A 90 11.26 22.73 -4.33
N LEU A 91 10.84 23.14 -3.13
CA LEU A 91 11.46 22.77 -1.85
C LEU A 91 10.38 22.37 -0.85
N ALA A 92 10.67 21.35 -0.02
CA ALA A 92 9.83 20.95 1.10
C ALA A 92 10.66 20.85 2.39
N SER A 93 10.08 21.29 3.52
CA SER A 93 10.65 21.03 4.85
C SER A 93 10.03 19.75 5.38
N VAL A 94 10.87 18.79 5.77
CA VAL A 94 10.46 17.43 6.16
C VAL A 94 11.21 17.02 7.41
N ARG A 95 10.56 16.32 8.33
CA ARG A 95 11.27 15.77 9.49
C ARG A 95 12.36 14.80 9.03
N ALA A 96 13.56 14.95 9.55
CA ALA A 96 14.70 14.13 9.16
C ALA A 96 14.45 12.62 9.40
N GLU A 97 13.67 12.27 10.44
CA GLU A 97 13.29 10.90 10.77
C GLU A 97 12.30 10.26 9.78
N ASP A 98 11.58 11.07 8.99
CA ASP A 98 10.63 10.60 7.99
C ASP A 98 11.27 10.38 6.61
N LEU A 99 12.54 10.76 6.43
CA LEU A 99 13.26 10.56 5.19
C LEU A 99 13.64 9.09 5.01
N VAL A 100 13.33 8.57 3.85
CA VAL A 100 13.78 7.24 3.42
C VAL A 100 14.81 7.41 2.32
N GLU A 101 16.07 7.09 2.60
CA GLU A 101 17.14 7.14 1.61
C GLU A 101 16.90 6.10 0.52
N LEU A 102 17.06 6.50 -0.73
CA LEU A 102 16.86 5.66 -1.89
C LEU A 102 18.21 5.19 -2.44
N PRO A 103 18.25 3.99 -3.04
CA PRO A 103 19.41 3.58 -3.82
C PRO A 103 19.73 4.61 -4.91
N PRO A 104 21.00 4.90 -5.18
CA PRO A 104 21.41 5.91 -6.18
C PRO A 104 20.86 5.65 -7.59
N GLU A 105 20.63 4.38 -7.94
CA GLU A 105 20.08 3.93 -9.21
C GLU A 105 18.56 3.97 -9.29
N ALA A 106 17.86 4.29 -8.20
CA ALA A 106 16.41 4.33 -8.18
C ALA A 106 15.88 5.45 -9.08
N ASP A 107 14.98 5.12 -10.00
CA ASP A 107 14.28 6.11 -10.80
C ASP A 107 13.32 6.92 -9.93
N PRO A 108 13.54 8.23 -9.72
CA PRO A 108 12.73 9.04 -8.85
C PRO A 108 11.27 9.13 -9.29
N TYR A 109 10.99 9.04 -10.57
CA TYR A 109 9.62 9.09 -11.09
C TYR A 109 8.88 7.78 -10.83
N ALA A 110 9.55 6.64 -10.98
CA ALA A 110 8.97 5.34 -10.64
C ALA A 110 8.70 5.23 -9.13
N VAL A 111 9.66 5.68 -8.29
CA VAL A 111 9.48 5.72 -6.84
C VAL A 111 8.33 6.63 -6.45
N ALA A 112 8.23 7.84 -7.03
CA ALA A 112 7.13 8.75 -6.75
C ALA A 112 5.78 8.14 -7.16
N ALA A 113 5.68 7.51 -8.32
CA ALA A 113 4.45 6.91 -8.82
C ALA A 113 3.97 5.73 -7.96
N LEU A 114 4.88 4.91 -7.44
CA LEU A 114 4.60 3.76 -6.59
C LEU A 114 4.43 4.16 -5.13
N GLY A 115 5.41 4.80 -4.56
CA GLY A 115 5.54 5.39 -3.22
C GLY A 115 4.59 4.83 -2.17
N LEU A 116 3.76 5.69 -1.61
CA LEU A 116 2.78 5.35 -0.57
C LEU A 116 1.84 4.20 -0.98
N SER A 117 1.51 4.09 -2.28
CA SER A 117 0.64 3.02 -2.77
C SER A 117 1.29 1.65 -2.70
N ALA A 118 2.59 1.55 -3.02
CA ALA A 118 3.35 0.29 -2.89
C ALA A 118 3.58 -0.06 -1.42
N VAL A 119 3.88 0.93 -0.57
CA VAL A 119 3.98 0.74 0.90
C VAL A 119 2.67 0.20 1.44
N ALA A 120 1.53 0.80 1.08
CA ALA A 120 0.21 0.34 1.52
C ALA A 120 -0.08 -1.10 1.07
N ALA A 121 0.21 -1.45 -0.18
CA ALA A 121 0.06 -2.80 -0.70
C ALA A 121 0.97 -3.79 0.04
N HIS A 122 2.25 -3.43 0.25
CA HIS A 122 3.22 -4.26 0.97
C HIS A 122 2.77 -4.53 2.41
N MET A 123 2.42 -3.47 3.14
CA MET A 123 1.96 -3.60 4.53
C MET A 123 0.67 -4.42 4.64
N ALA A 124 -0.25 -4.25 3.68
CA ALA A 124 -1.49 -5.03 3.66
C ALA A 124 -1.23 -6.52 3.40
N LEU A 125 -0.30 -6.86 2.51
CA LEU A 125 0.05 -8.24 2.21
C LEU A 125 0.88 -8.89 3.33
N THR A 126 1.91 -8.20 3.82
CA THR A 126 2.88 -8.78 4.76
C THR A 126 2.44 -8.69 6.21
N TRP A 127 2.21 -7.47 6.72
CA TRP A 127 1.92 -7.24 8.13
C TRP A 127 0.48 -7.61 8.51
N ARG A 128 -0.52 -7.22 7.69
CA ARG A 128 -1.93 -7.51 7.98
C ARG A 128 -2.36 -8.86 7.42
N GLY A 129 -1.92 -9.16 6.22
CA GLY A 129 -2.28 -10.38 5.50
C GLY A 129 -1.41 -11.58 5.84
N GLU A 130 -0.22 -11.38 6.43
CA GLU A 130 0.74 -12.45 6.70
C GLU A 130 0.92 -13.39 5.51
N LEU A 131 1.02 -12.81 4.31
CA LEU A 131 1.09 -13.54 3.05
C LEU A 131 2.16 -14.63 3.10
N ALA A 132 1.82 -15.81 2.63
CA ALA A 132 2.75 -16.94 2.59
C ALA A 132 2.90 -17.51 1.17
N LEU A 133 4.04 -18.15 0.96
CA LEU A 133 4.34 -18.90 -0.26
C LEU A 133 3.23 -19.91 -0.58
N GLY A 134 2.83 -20.00 -1.85
CA GLY A 134 1.86 -20.97 -2.34
C GLY A 134 0.40 -20.64 -2.05
N GLU A 135 0.09 -19.50 -1.43
CA GLU A 135 -1.29 -19.06 -1.20
C GLU A 135 -1.98 -18.56 -2.47
N GLN A 136 -3.30 -18.54 -2.46
CA GLN A 136 -4.13 -17.90 -3.47
C GLN A 136 -4.64 -16.55 -2.94
N VAL A 137 -4.39 -15.47 -3.69
CA VAL A 137 -4.74 -14.11 -3.32
C VAL A 137 -5.81 -13.56 -4.25
N LEU A 138 -6.83 -12.91 -3.67
CA LEU A 138 -7.80 -12.11 -4.40
C LEU A 138 -7.50 -10.62 -4.16
N VAL A 139 -7.29 -9.86 -5.24
CA VAL A 139 -7.06 -8.40 -5.19
C VAL A 139 -8.24 -7.70 -5.83
N LEU A 140 -9.05 -7.02 -5.03
CA LEU A 140 -10.12 -6.14 -5.50
C LEU A 140 -9.54 -4.76 -5.84
N GLY A 141 -10.15 -4.05 -6.79
CA GLY A 141 -9.63 -2.75 -7.23
C GLY A 141 -8.25 -2.84 -7.91
N ALA A 142 -7.93 -3.97 -8.51
CA ALA A 142 -6.63 -4.27 -9.12
C ALA A 142 -6.25 -3.34 -10.30
N GLY A 143 -7.19 -2.59 -10.84
CA GLY A 143 -6.91 -1.57 -11.86
C GLY A 143 -6.31 -0.27 -11.32
N GLY A 144 -6.37 -0.03 -10.00
CA GLY A 144 -5.77 1.11 -9.31
C GLY A 144 -4.29 0.88 -8.96
N VAL A 145 -3.58 1.93 -8.54
CA VAL A 145 -2.12 1.85 -8.26
C VAL A 145 -1.82 0.86 -7.14
N VAL A 146 -2.55 0.94 -6.02
CA VAL A 146 -2.37 -0.01 -4.89
C VAL A 146 -2.64 -1.44 -5.33
N GLY A 147 -3.72 -1.67 -6.10
CA GLY A 147 -4.07 -3.00 -6.58
C GLY A 147 -3.05 -3.58 -7.55
N GLN A 148 -2.52 -2.77 -8.48
CA GLN A 148 -1.45 -3.19 -9.39
C GLN A 148 -0.16 -3.54 -8.61
N ALA A 149 0.23 -2.71 -7.63
CA ALA A 149 1.35 -2.99 -6.76
C ALA A 149 1.14 -4.29 -5.97
N ALA A 150 -0.07 -4.50 -5.44
CA ALA A 150 -0.42 -5.72 -4.70
C ALA A 150 -0.32 -6.98 -5.55
N VAL A 151 -0.79 -6.95 -6.81
CA VAL A 151 -0.67 -8.08 -7.74
C VAL A 151 0.81 -8.42 -7.96
N GLN A 152 1.65 -7.44 -8.25
CA GLN A 152 3.08 -7.64 -8.47
C GLN A 152 3.79 -8.16 -7.22
N LEU A 153 3.55 -7.56 -6.06
CA LEU A 153 4.15 -7.98 -4.80
C LEU A 153 3.73 -9.39 -4.39
N ALA A 154 2.46 -9.76 -4.62
CA ALA A 154 1.97 -11.11 -4.38
C ALA A 154 2.70 -12.13 -5.27
N ARG A 155 2.89 -11.81 -6.57
CA ARG A 155 3.67 -12.65 -7.49
C ARG A 155 5.13 -12.82 -7.03
N LEU A 156 5.78 -11.73 -6.64
CA LEU A 156 7.15 -11.76 -6.11
C LEU A 156 7.26 -12.59 -4.82
N ALA A 157 6.21 -12.61 -3.99
CA ALA A 157 6.14 -13.44 -2.78
C ALA A 157 5.90 -14.94 -3.08
N GLY A 158 5.75 -15.33 -4.35
CA GLY A 158 5.61 -16.74 -4.74
C GLY A 158 4.25 -17.34 -4.42
N VAL A 159 3.17 -16.55 -4.46
CA VAL A 159 1.81 -17.11 -4.38
C VAL A 159 1.52 -18.00 -5.58
N ARG A 160 0.70 -19.03 -5.37
CA ARG A 160 0.33 -19.97 -6.45
C ARG A 160 -0.62 -19.35 -7.46
N ARG A 161 -1.45 -18.37 -7.04
CA ARG A 161 -2.44 -17.75 -7.89
C ARG A 161 -2.84 -16.36 -7.39
N VAL A 162 -2.95 -15.41 -8.31
CA VAL A 162 -3.51 -14.07 -8.08
C VAL A 162 -4.75 -13.90 -8.95
N VAL A 163 -5.90 -13.74 -8.30
CA VAL A 163 -7.16 -13.38 -8.96
C VAL A 163 -7.42 -11.90 -8.73
N ALA A 164 -7.72 -11.16 -9.79
CA ALA A 164 -7.91 -9.72 -9.74
C ALA A 164 -9.35 -9.34 -10.06
N GLY A 165 -9.90 -8.37 -9.33
CA GLY A 165 -11.18 -7.74 -9.63
C GLY A 165 -11.00 -6.29 -10.08
N ALA A 166 -11.53 -5.90 -11.25
CA ALA A 166 -11.46 -4.53 -11.75
C ALA A 166 -12.73 -4.15 -12.53
N ARG A 167 -13.15 -2.86 -12.43
CA ARG A 167 -14.40 -2.39 -13.04
C ARG A 167 -14.26 -2.12 -14.53
N SER A 168 -13.30 -1.27 -14.91
CA SER A 168 -13.17 -0.82 -16.30
C SER A 168 -12.32 -1.79 -17.11
N PRO A 169 -12.59 -1.93 -18.43
CA PRO A 169 -11.74 -2.73 -19.32
C PRO A 169 -10.26 -2.35 -19.25
N ALA A 170 -9.95 -1.05 -19.20
CA ALA A 170 -8.58 -0.57 -19.02
C ALA A 170 -7.97 -0.99 -17.68
N GLY A 171 -8.78 -1.03 -16.60
CA GLY A 171 -8.35 -1.53 -15.30
C GLY A 171 -8.09 -3.03 -15.29
N GLN A 172 -8.92 -3.80 -15.99
CA GLN A 172 -8.74 -5.25 -16.18
C GLN A 172 -7.45 -5.55 -16.93
N GLU A 173 -7.18 -4.79 -17.99
CA GLU A 173 -5.95 -4.93 -18.78
C GLU A 173 -4.70 -4.57 -17.96
N ARG A 174 -4.77 -3.53 -17.12
CA ARG A 174 -3.67 -3.20 -16.18
C ARG A 174 -3.42 -4.32 -15.18
N ALA A 175 -4.47 -4.94 -14.64
CA ALA A 175 -4.34 -6.07 -13.72
C ALA A 175 -3.69 -7.28 -14.38
N LYS A 176 -4.03 -7.60 -15.63
CA LYS A 176 -3.37 -8.65 -16.42
C LYS A 176 -1.89 -8.36 -16.62
N ARG A 177 -1.57 -7.15 -17.06
CA ARG A 177 -0.16 -6.72 -17.24
C ARG A 177 0.64 -6.72 -15.95
N ALA A 178 -0.01 -6.48 -14.81
CA ALA A 178 0.61 -6.57 -13.50
C ALA A 178 0.91 -8.04 -13.07
N GLY A 179 0.38 -9.02 -13.78
CA GLY A 179 0.65 -10.44 -13.55
C GLY A 179 -0.47 -11.21 -12.86
N ALA A 180 -1.73 -10.73 -12.92
CA ALA A 180 -2.87 -11.51 -12.42
C ALA A 180 -3.12 -12.74 -13.31
N ASP A 181 -3.31 -13.92 -12.70
CA ASP A 181 -3.60 -15.18 -13.39
C ASP A 181 -5.02 -15.22 -13.95
N ALA A 182 -5.96 -14.55 -13.29
CA ALA A 182 -7.32 -14.38 -13.75
C ALA A 182 -7.86 -12.99 -13.37
N VAL A 183 -8.74 -12.43 -14.21
CA VAL A 183 -9.35 -11.13 -13.97
C VAL A 183 -10.87 -11.25 -14.08
N VAL A 184 -11.57 -10.79 -13.04
CA VAL A 184 -13.03 -10.73 -12.96
C VAL A 184 -13.49 -9.29 -13.13
N ALA A 185 -14.44 -9.08 -14.06
CA ALA A 185 -15.08 -7.78 -14.23
C ALA A 185 -16.01 -7.48 -13.04
N LEU A 186 -15.86 -6.28 -12.45
CA LEU A 186 -16.74 -5.74 -11.40
C LEU A 186 -17.74 -4.76 -12.04
N ASP A 187 -18.50 -5.23 -13.02
CA ASP A 187 -19.43 -4.47 -13.87
C ASP A 187 -20.89 -4.63 -13.45
N THR A 188 -21.15 -5.34 -12.38
CA THR A 188 -22.47 -5.57 -11.79
C THR A 188 -22.45 -5.31 -10.29
N ASP A 189 -23.61 -4.96 -9.73
CA ASP A 189 -23.83 -4.89 -8.29
C ASP A 189 -24.48 -6.19 -7.74
N ASP A 190 -24.77 -7.16 -8.59
CA ASP A 190 -25.27 -8.48 -8.16
C ASP A 190 -24.14 -9.29 -7.52
N VAL A 191 -24.25 -9.43 -6.19
CA VAL A 191 -23.27 -10.17 -5.36
C VAL A 191 -23.23 -11.64 -5.71
N THR A 192 -24.35 -12.22 -6.09
CA THR A 192 -24.44 -13.65 -6.41
C THR A 192 -23.69 -13.93 -7.71
N ASP A 193 -23.89 -13.08 -8.73
CA ASP A 193 -23.17 -13.19 -9.99
C ASP A 193 -21.65 -12.99 -9.78
N LEU A 194 -21.24 -11.95 -9.01
CA LEU A 194 -19.83 -11.75 -8.67
C LEU A 194 -19.23 -12.94 -7.91
N ALA A 195 -19.98 -13.54 -6.99
CA ALA A 195 -19.52 -14.72 -6.24
C ALA A 195 -19.29 -15.92 -7.17
N ILE A 196 -20.18 -16.15 -8.13
CA ILE A 196 -20.04 -17.21 -9.14
C ILE A 196 -18.80 -16.96 -10.01
N ARG A 197 -18.62 -15.72 -10.52
CA ARG A 197 -17.47 -15.36 -11.35
C ARG A 197 -16.14 -15.53 -10.61
N PHE A 198 -16.06 -15.10 -9.36
CA PHE A 198 -14.86 -15.29 -8.54
C PHE A 198 -14.61 -16.77 -8.24
N SER A 199 -15.67 -17.52 -7.93
CA SER A 199 -15.54 -18.97 -7.70
C SER A 199 -14.99 -19.69 -8.94
N ALA A 200 -15.45 -19.32 -10.12
CA ALA A 200 -14.95 -19.88 -11.39
C ALA A 200 -13.51 -19.45 -11.72
N ALA A 201 -13.11 -18.24 -11.31
CA ALA A 201 -11.76 -17.71 -11.53
C ALA A 201 -10.73 -18.24 -10.53
N CYS A 202 -11.17 -18.67 -9.35
CA CYS A 202 -10.31 -19.23 -8.31
C CYS A 202 -10.04 -20.73 -8.52
N ASP A 203 -8.89 -21.18 -8.06
CA ASP A 203 -8.53 -22.58 -7.96
C ASP A 203 -8.68 -23.02 -6.51
N GLY A 204 -9.93 -23.34 -6.12
CA GLY A 204 -10.28 -23.64 -4.74
C GLY A 204 -10.38 -22.42 -3.83
N PRO A 205 -10.21 -22.59 -2.51
CA PRO A 205 -10.43 -21.54 -1.53
C PRO A 205 -9.36 -20.41 -1.62
N VAL A 206 -9.82 -19.16 -1.45
CA VAL A 206 -8.96 -18.00 -1.37
C VAL A 206 -8.38 -17.89 0.05
N ASP A 207 -7.07 -17.71 0.15
CA ASP A 207 -6.36 -17.61 1.43
C ASP A 207 -6.33 -16.17 1.95
N LEU A 208 -6.15 -15.19 1.05
CA LEU A 208 -6.06 -13.78 1.38
C LEU A 208 -6.87 -12.93 0.39
N VAL A 209 -7.67 -12.01 0.90
CA VAL A 209 -8.35 -10.97 0.11
C VAL A 209 -7.78 -9.62 0.48
N LEU A 210 -7.35 -8.86 -0.53
CA LEU A 210 -6.97 -7.47 -0.39
C LEU A 210 -8.00 -6.58 -1.10
N ASP A 211 -8.59 -5.64 -0.36
CA ASP A 211 -9.57 -4.70 -0.89
C ASP A 211 -9.17 -3.24 -0.58
N PRO A 212 -8.37 -2.60 -1.43
CA PRO A 212 -8.02 -1.19 -1.29
C PRO A 212 -9.15 -0.24 -1.70
N SER A 213 -10.27 -0.76 -2.20
CA SER A 213 -11.38 0.05 -2.68
C SER A 213 -12.44 0.34 -1.62
N SER A 214 -12.31 -0.20 -0.41
CA SER A 214 -13.26 -0.03 0.67
C SER A 214 -13.21 1.37 1.29
N ALA A 215 -13.73 2.36 0.55
CA ALA A 215 -14.41 3.47 1.20
C ALA A 215 -15.69 2.93 1.87
N PRO A 216 -16.22 3.57 2.94
CA PRO A 216 -17.34 3.08 3.73
C PRO A 216 -18.68 3.14 2.99
N ARG A 217 -18.72 2.62 1.77
CA ARG A 217 -19.97 2.36 1.07
C ARG A 217 -20.32 0.89 1.28
N GLN A 218 -21.48 0.66 1.89
CA GLN A 218 -22.13 -0.62 2.04
C GLN A 218 -22.19 -1.38 0.70
N ARG A 219 -21.10 -2.05 0.33
CA ARG A 219 -21.13 -2.96 -0.80
C ARG A 219 -21.31 -4.37 -0.26
N PRO A 220 -22.29 -5.12 -0.79
CA PRO A 220 -22.40 -6.53 -0.48
C PRO A 220 -21.09 -7.23 -0.92
N ARG A 221 -20.63 -8.14 -0.09
CA ARG A 221 -19.36 -8.84 -0.24
C ARG A 221 -19.61 -10.23 -0.80
N PRO A 222 -18.80 -10.75 -1.75
CA PRO A 222 -18.99 -12.10 -2.25
C PRO A 222 -18.85 -13.12 -1.12
N ALA A 223 -19.94 -13.83 -0.85
CA ALA A 223 -20.11 -14.75 0.28
C ALA A 223 -19.21 -16.01 0.31
N PRO A 224 -18.62 -16.54 -0.79
CA PRO A 224 -17.87 -17.79 -0.71
C PRO A 224 -16.46 -17.69 -0.15
N CYS A 225 -15.91 -16.48 0.01
CA CYS A 225 -14.50 -16.31 0.36
C CYS A 225 -14.23 -16.03 1.83
N ALA A 226 -15.25 -15.86 2.68
CA ALA A 226 -15.03 -15.40 4.02
C ALA A 226 -15.97 -16.02 5.05
N ARG A 227 -15.60 -17.17 5.57
CA ARG A 227 -15.82 -17.45 6.98
C ARG A 227 -14.64 -16.89 7.74
N ALA A 228 -14.57 -15.61 7.94
CA ALA A 228 -13.64 -15.04 8.90
C ALA A 228 -14.03 -13.64 9.31
N ALA A 229 -14.03 -13.52 10.58
CA ALA A 229 -14.32 -12.43 11.43
C ALA A 229 -13.56 -11.13 11.12
N ALA A 230 -14.17 -10.04 11.60
CA ALA A 230 -13.56 -8.74 11.92
C ALA A 230 -12.71 -8.10 10.82
N TRP A 231 -13.40 -7.36 10.02
CA TRP A 231 -12.94 -6.54 8.94
C TRP A 231 -12.31 -5.24 9.43
N SER A 232 -11.03 -5.21 9.53
CA SER A 232 -10.29 -3.95 9.46
C SER A 232 -9.74 -3.80 8.04
N THR A 233 -10.32 -2.98 7.34
CA THR A 233 -10.19 -2.15 6.16
C THR A 233 -9.40 -2.59 4.92
N TRP A 234 -8.36 -3.44 4.93
CA TRP A 234 -7.51 -3.59 3.75
C TRP A 234 -7.14 -5.03 3.38
N ALA A 235 -7.11 -5.94 4.33
CA ALA A 235 -6.83 -7.34 4.06
C ALA A 235 -7.62 -8.25 4.99
N ALA A 236 -8.21 -9.31 4.45
CA ALA A 236 -8.88 -10.36 5.19
C ALA A 236 -8.28 -11.72 4.83
N ARG A 237 -7.98 -12.51 5.84
CA ARG A 237 -7.33 -13.79 5.72
C ARG A 237 -8.22 -14.93 6.19
N ARG A 238 -8.17 -16.05 5.47
CA ARG A 238 -8.73 -17.31 5.94
C ARG A 238 -7.90 -17.81 7.14
N PRO A 239 -8.53 -18.30 8.23
CA PRO A 239 -7.80 -18.94 9.32
C PRO A 239 -6.93 -20.08 8.80
N ARG A 240 -5.66 -20.06 9.13
CA ARG A 240 -4.77 -21.21 8.85
C ARG A 240 -5.15 -22.36 9.78
N PRO A 241 -5.17 -23.62 9.31
CA PRO A 241 -5.22 -24.74 10.22
C PRO A 241 -4.03 -24.66 11.17
N ALA A 242 -4.28 -24.93 12.45
CA ALA A 242 -3.20 -24.98 13.44
C ALA A 242 -2.05 -25.83 12.90
N ARG A 243 -0.85 -25.29 12.83
CA ARG A 243 0.33 -26.10 12.48
C ARG A 243 0.42 -27.19 13.55
N SER A 244 0.29 -28.44 13.15
CA SER A 244 0.64 -29.58 14.00
C SER A 244 2.12 -29.37 14.37
N THR A 245 2.39 -29.11 15.64
CA THR A 245 3.75 -29.13 16.19
C THR A 245 4.31 -30.49 15.85
N PRO A 246 5.46 -30.60 15.14
CA PRO A 246 6.10 -31.88 14.97
C PRO A 246 6.35 -32.48 16.36
N PRO A 247 6.15 -33.82 16.56
CA PRO A 247 6.40 -34.42 17.82
C PRO A 247 7.85 -34.11 18.22
N ARG A 248 8.03 -33.55 19.41
CA ARG A 248 9.36 -33.37 19.99
C ARG A 248 10.02 -34.74 19.99
N CYS A 249 11.05 -34.94 19.17
CA CYS A 249 11.94 -36.08 19.31
C CYS A 249 12.45 -36.09 20.74
N ALA A 250 12.00 -37.05 21.53
CA ALA A 250 12.57 -37.33 22.83
C ALA A 250 14.03 -37.75 22.59
N ALA A 251 14.96 -36.85 22.81
CA ALA A 251 16.37 -37.15 22.81
C ALA A 251 16.59 -38.15 23.96
N ALA A 252 16.80 -39.41 23.61
CA ALA A 252 17.25 -40.44 24.54
C ALA A 252 18.57 -39.96 25.17
N ARG A 253 18.54 -39.69 26.44
CA ARG A 253 19.74 -39.49 27.25
C ARG A 253 20.40 -40.86 27.41
N SER A 254 21.32 -41.20 26.51
CA SER A 254 22.30 -42.25 26.78
C SER A 254 23.41 -41.65 27.66
N GLY A 255 23.40 -42.05 28.91
CA GLY A 255 24.46 -41.71 29.85
C GLY A 255 25.77 -42.35 29.41
N CYS A 256 26.79 -41.53 29.24
CA CYS A 256 28.16 -41.98 29.18
C CYS A 256 28.83 -41.56 30.48
N SER A 257 28.97 -42.50 31.39
CA SER A 257 29.77 -42.36 32.62
C SER A 257 31.24 -42.48 32.24
N VAL A 258 32.00 -41.39 32.40
CA VAL A 258 33.48 -41.43 32.36
C VAL A 258 33.97 -41.42 33.78
N THR A 259 34.55 -42.55 34.21
CA THR A 259 35.32 -42.68 35.45
C THR A 259 36.71 -42.02 35.28
N PRO A 260 37.22 -41.27 36.25
CA PRO A 260 38.59 -40.78 36.23
C PRO A 260 39.56 -41.85 36.79
N THR A 261 40.53 -42.25 35.99
CA THR A 261 41.71 -42.99 36.46
C THR A 261 42.79 -42.01 36.88
N THR A 262 43.13 -42.08 38.14
CA THR A 262 44.37 -41.54 38.77
C THR A 262 45.59 -42.37 38.37
N SER A 263 46.62 -41.72 37.89
CA SER A 263 48.03 -41.97 38.18
C SER A 263 48.87 -40.78 37.72
#